data_8aa6601d10f3e3921da787ec183a1404
#
_entry.id   8aa6601d10f3e3921da787ec183a1404
#
_cell.length_a   1.000
_cell.length_b   1.000
_cell.length_c   1.000
_cell.angle_alpha   90.00
_cell.angle_beta   90.00
_cell.angle_gamma   90.00
#
_symmetry.space_group_name_H-M   'P 1'
#
loop_
_entity.id
_entity.type
_entity.pdbx_description
1 polymer ?
#
loop_
_entity_poly.entity_id
_entity_poly.type
_entity_poly.pdbx_seq_one_letter_code
_entity_poly.pdbx_strand_id
1 'polypeptide(L)'
;MRQIVTTGNGGVDVLRVEEKPDPIPQRGEVVVRVRAAGLNFADILARQGLYPDGPPKPCVMGYEVSGVVETLGEGVNTNLMG
;
A
#
# COMPACT_ATOMS: atom_id res chain seq x y z
N MET A 1 -10.71 0.57 6.94
CA MET A 1 -10.11 0.21 5.63
C MET A 1 -9.66 -1.24 5.67
N ARG A 2 -9.88 -1.96 4.59
CA ARG A 2 -9.34 -3.32 4.46
C ARG A 2 -8.02 -3.27 3.70
N GLN A 3 -7.10 -4.11 4.10
CA GLN A 3 -5.79 -4.21 3.43
C GLN A 3 -5.34 -5.66 3.39
N ILE A 4 -4.49 -5.97 2.43
CA ILE A 4 -3.88 -7.29 2.31
C ILE A 4 -2.49 -7.23 2.91
N VAL A 5 -2.26 -8.03 3.93
CA VAL A 5 -0.98 -8.09 4.65
C VAL A 5 -0.24 -9.35 4.25
N THR A 6 1.03 -9.21 3.92
CA THR A 6 1.94 -10.34 3.67
C THR A 6 2.63 -10.66 4.98
N THR A 7 2.34 -11.83 5.54
CA THR A 7 2.76 -12.20 6.90
C THR A 7 4.15 -12.84 6.96
N GLY A 8 4.68 -13.25 5.83
CA GLY A 8 5.99 -13.88 5.75
C GLY A 8 6.34 -14.17 4.31
N ASN A 9 7.39 -14.94 4.08
CA ASN A 9 7.76 -15.38 2.72
C ASN A 9 7.00 -16.66 2.37
N GLY A 10 6.52 -16.75 1.14
CA GLY A 10 5.87 -17.98 0.69
C GLY A 10 4.89 -17.78 -0.44
N GLY A 11 3.95 -18.71 -0.54
CA GLY A 11 2.87 -18.69 -1.51
C GLY A 11 1.71 -17.81 -1.08
N VAL A 12 0.55 -18.00 -1.70
CA VAL A 12 -0.63 -17.16 -1.41
C VAL A 12 -1.15 -17.35 0.01
N ASP A 13 -0.79 -18.43 0.68
CA ASP A 13 -1.18 -18.72 2.05
C ASP A 13 -0.63 -17.73 3.08
N VAL A 14 0.41 -16.94 2.71
CA VAL A 14 0.96 -15.89 3.59
C VAL A 14 0.19 -14.58 3.50
N LEU A 15 -0.82 -14.51 2.65
CA LEU A 15 -1.62 -13.30 2.48
C LEU A 15 -2.82 -13.33 3.42
N ARG A 16 -3.10 -12.20 4.05
CA ARG A 16 -4.24 -12.02 4.96
C ARG A 16 -4.96 -10.72 4.63
N VAL A 17 -6.29 -10.75 4.74
CA VAL A 17 -7.09 -9.53 4.69
C VAL A 17 -7.29 -9.05 6.13
N GLU A 18 -6.93 -7.79 6.40
CA GLU A 18 -7.07 -7.21 7.74
C GLU A 18 -7.83 -5.90 7.67
N GLU A 19 -8.65 -5.65 8.70
CA GLU A 19 -9.29 -4.36 8.91
C GLU A 19 -8.35 -3.46 9.70
N LYS A 20 -8.19 -2.22 9.23
CA LYS A 20 -7.41 -1.19 9.91
C LYS A 20 -8.17 0.12 9.88
N PRO A 21 -7.93 1.04 10.84
CA PRO A 21 -8.46 2.39 10.74
C PRO A 21 -7.99 3.04 9.44
N ASP A 22 -8.79 3.99 8.95
CA ASP A 22 -8.39 4.76 7.78
C ASP A 22 -7.10 5.53 8.10
N PRO A 23 -6.16 5.61 7.15
CA PRO A 23 -4.90 6.28 7.40
C PRO A 23 -5.07 7.79 7.57
N ILE A 24 -4.21 8.37 8.40
CA ILE A 24 -4.13 9.83 8.60
C ILE A 24 -2.84 10.29 7.93
N PRO A 25 -2.89 11.27 7.01
CA PRO A 25 -1.70 11.70 6.30
C PRO A 25 -0.78 12.49 7.24
N GLN A 26 0.50 12.16 7.20
CA GLN A 26 1.54 12.91 7.90
C GLN A 26 2.03 14.04 7.00
N ARG A 27 2.97 14.84 7.51
CA ARG A 27 3.53 15.93 6.74
C ARG A 27 4.13 15.42 5.43
N GLY A 28 3.77 16.07 4.33
CA GLY A 28 4.23 15.70 3.00
C GLY A 28 3.52 14.51 2.39
N GLU A 29 2.51 13.96 3.07
CA GLU A 29 1.76 12.80 2.60
C GLU A 29 0.35 13.17 2.19
N VAL A 30 -0.26 12.31 1.37
CA VAL A 30 -1.66 12.42 1.01
C VAL A 30 -2.35 11.07 1.25
N VAL A 31 -3.65 11.11 1.49
CA VAL A 31 -4.49 9.91 1.48
C VAL A 31 -5.22 9.85 0.15
N VAL A 32 -5.10 8.71 -0.53
CA VAL A 32 -5.73 8.46 -1.82
C VAL A 32 -6.92 7.53 -1.61
N ARG A 33 -8.09 7.93 -2.11
CA ARG A 33 -9.22 7.01 -2.23
C ARG A 33 -8.94 6.13 -3.43
N VAL A 34 -8.51 4.90 -3.18
CA VAL A 34 -8.07 3.97 -4.23
C VAL A 34 -9.25 3.52 -5.08
N ARG A 35 -9.11 3.63 -6.39
CA ARG A 35 -10.07 3.11 -7.38
C ARG A 35 -9.57 1.82 -8.00
N ALA A 36 -8.27 1.68 -8.16
CA ALA A 36 -7.64 0.48 -8.71
C ALA A 36 -6.23 0.35 -8.18
N ALA A 37 -5.78 -0.90 -8.07
CA ALA A 37 -4.40 -1.21 -7.70
C ALA A 37 -3.89 -2.26 -8.67
N GLY A 38 -2.70 -2.04 -9.23
CA GLY A 38 -2.07 -2.98 -10.14
C GLY A 38 -1.19 -3.97 -9.40
N LEU A 39 -1.08 -5.17 -9.93
CA LEU A 39 -0.13 -6.17 -9.47
C LEU A 39 1.04 -6.23 -10.44
N ASN A 40 2.24 -6.26 -9.88
CA ASN A 40 3.48 -6.32 -10.66
C ASN A 40 4.24 -7.58 -10.31
N PHE A 41 5.15 -7.99 -11.19
CA PHE A 41 5.99 -9.17 -10.94
C PHE A 41 6.81 -9.00 -9.67
N ALA A 42 7.24 -7.78 -9.36
CA ALA A 42 7.95 -7.49 -8.11
C ALA A 42 7.14 -7.84 -6.86
N ASP A 43 5.82 -7.70 -6.90
CA ASP A 43 4.94 -8.05 -5.78
C ASP A 43 5.01 -9.56 -5.50
N ILE A 44 5.04 -10.36 -6.55
CA ILE A 44 5.14 -11.82 -6.44
C ILE A 44 6.51 -12.21 -5.88
N LEU A 45 7.58 -11.61 -6.39
CA LEU A 45 8.93 -11.86 -5.88
C LEU A 45 9.08 -11.44 -4.43
N ALA A 46 8.52 -10.30 -4.06
CA ALA A 46 8.55 -9.81 -2.69
C ALA A 46 7.80 -10.75 -1.74
N ARG A 47 6.64 -11.27 -2.15
CA ARG A 47 5.89 -12.25 -1.35
C ARG A 47 6.73 -13.50 -1.11
N GLN A 48 7.48 -13.95 -2.10
CA GLN A 48 8.33 -15.14 -2.01
C GLN A 48 9.64 -14.87 -1.27
N GLY A 49 9.95 -13.63 -0.94
CA GLY A 49 11.19 -13.25 -0.28
C GLY A 49 12.37 -13.12 -1.22
N LEU A 50 12.12 -13.03 -2.53
CA LEU A 50 13.17 -13.01 -3.56
C LEU A 50 13.47 -11.62 -4.11
N TYR A 51 12.68 -10.61 -3.70
CA TYR A 51 12.87 -9.23 -4.16
C TYR A 51 13.80 -8.49 -3.19
N PRO A 52 15.01 -8.08 -3.61
CA PRO A 52 16.00 -7.49 -2.68
C PRO A 52 15.54 -6.23 -1.98
N ASP A 53 14.73 -5.41 -2.67
CA ASP A 53 14.23 -4.14 -2.13
C ASP A 53 12.87 -4.28 -1.46
N GLY A 54 12.40 -5.50 -1.24
CA GLY A 54 11.13 -5.73 -0.59
C GLY A 54 11.14 -5.30 0.87
N PRO A 55 10.02 -4.80 1.40
CA PRO A 55 9.94 -4.37 2.80
C PRO A 55 9.99 -5.57 3.74
N PRO A 56 10.42 -5.35 5.00
CA PRO A 56 10.37 -6.40 6.01
C PRO A 56 8.92 -6.81 6.29
N LYS A 57 8.71 -8.09 6.59
CA LYS A 57 7.39 -8.65 6.84
C LYS A 57 7.12 -8.80 8.35
N PRO A 58 5.88 -8.67 8.80
CA PRO A 58 4.67 -8.49 8.00
C PRO A 58 4.56 -7.08 7.42
N CYS A 59 3.96 -6.96 6.25
CA CYS A 59 3.83 -5.67 5.58
C CYS A 59 2.67 -5.68 4.58
N VAL A 60 2.22 -4.49 4.20
CA VAL A 60 1.31 -4.31 3.08
C VAL A 60 2.15 -4.05 1.85
N MET A 61 1.96 -4.88 0.82
CA MET A 61 2.72 -4.78 -0.40
C MET A 61 1.94 -4.08 -1.50
N GLY A 62 2.66 -3.65 -2.53
CA GLY A 62 2.10 -3.05 -3.73
C GLY A 62 2.86 -1.78 -4.09
N TYR A 63 2.97 -1.53 -5.38
CA TYR A 63 3.74 -0.41 -5.91
C TYR A 63 2.92 0.46 -6.86
N GLU A 64 1.64 0.14 -7.04
CA GLU A 64 0.83 0.81 -8.04
C GLU A 64 -0.61 0.97 -7.58
N VAL A 65 -1.06 2.21 -7.52
CA VAL A 65 -2.46 2.52 -7.26
C VAL A 65 -2.89 3.68 -8.15
N SER A 66 -4.18 3.74 -8.43
CA SER A 66 -4.81 4.92 -9.01
C SER A 66 -6.05 5.27 -8.19
N GLY A 67 -6.35 6.55 -8.10
CA GLY A 67 -7.48 7.00 -7.33
C GLY A 67 -7.54 8.53 -7.24
N VAL A 68 -8.29 9.00 -6.27
CA VAL A 68 -8.50 10.43 -6.04
C VAL A 68 -7.90 10.81 -4.69
N VAL A 69 -7.17 11.91 -4.66
CA VAL A 69 -6.64 12.44 -3.39
C VAL A 69 -7.81 12.89 -2.53
N GLU A 70 -7.92 12.32 -1.35
CA GLU A 70 -9.03 12.55 -0.42
C GLU A 70 -8.64 13.51 0.70
N THR A 71 -7.44 13.38 1.23
CA THR A 71 -6.97 14.17 2.37
C THR A 71 -5.51 14.55 2.15
N LEU A 72 -5.17 15.79 2.48
CA LEU A 72 -3.81 16.30 2.38
C LEU A 72 -3.17 16.36 3.76
N GLY A 73 -1.91 15.95 3.84
CA GLY A 73 -1.07 16.19 5.00
C GLY A 73 -0.53 17.61 5.00
N GLU A 74 0.11 18.00 6.09
CA GLU A 74 0.72 19.31 6.23
C GLU A 74 1.81 19.50 5.17
N GLY A 75 1.84 20.70 4.57
CA GLY A 75 2.87 21.07 3.60
C GLY A 75 2.60 20.59 2.17
N VAL A 76 1.49 19.89 1.94
CA VAL A 76 1.14 19.41 0.60
C VAL A 76 0.37 20.48 -0.17
N ASN A 77 0.68 20.61 -1.46
CA ASN A 77 0.01 21.56 -2.34
C ASN A 77 -1.46 21.21 -2.53
N THR A 78 -2.36 22.17 -2.27
CA THR A 78 -3.81 21.97 -2.38
C THR A 78 -4.28 21.66 -3.80
N ASN A 79 -3.47 21.91 -4.82
CA ASN A 79 -3.81 21.57 -6.21
C ASN A 79 -3.94 20.06 -6.44
N LEU A 80 -3.46 19.23 -5.51
CA LEU A 80 -3.59 17.78 -5.60
C LEU A 80 -4.98 17.29 -5.22
N MET A 81 -5.79 18.12 -4.54
CA MET A 81 -7.16 17.73 -4.18
C MET A 81 -8.05 17.62 -5.42
N GLY A 82 -8.84 16.61 -5.41
CA GLY A 82 -9.79 16.39 -6.46
C GLY A 82 -9.66 15.11 -7.17
#